data_5077c3a5f62739c3f6fc2e5799de0e18
#
_entry.id   5077c3a5f62739c3f6fc2e5799de0e18
#
_cell.length_a   1.000
_cell.length_b   1.000
_cell.length_c   1.000
_cell.angle_alpha   90.00
_cell.angle_beta   90.00
_cell.angle_gamma   90.00
#
_symmetry.space_group_name_H-M   'P 1'
#
loop_
_entity.id
_entity.type
_entity.pdbx_description
1 polymer ?
#
loop_
_entity_poly.entity_id
_entity_poly.type
_entity_poly.pdbx_seq_one_letter_code
_entity_poly.pdbx_strand_id
1 'polypeptide(L)'
;MCDYPTKSLCGAAMVYKFCQCLDAMLGNQWADDYLDLVSLALTADVMDLRDYETRYLVNRGCNEIRNPFLKTMAFRQSYSLGDEVTSIGEAFYIAPLVNAVTRVGTLDEKFLLFDSMLEWKAYNLVPSTKRGCKGQTEQLVEQSVRTCTNVKSRQTRLQDAAMEQLDEFIQDCGLLDNKLLIIQAGDFPIDKGLTGLIANRFMAKYQRPVMLLNKIIDEAGIHWSGSARGYDKSKLRDFRQFCLDSELTELAAGHPNAFGVSFTDENLKKFIDWSNEQLADFDFTPSYDVDFVYTADDFNGKDILDVAAMKSLWG
;
A
#
# COMPACT_ATOMS: atom_id res chain seq x y z
N MET A 1 -6.44 3.49 -25.70
CA MET A 1 -5.29 3.49 -24.76
C MET A 1 -4.75 4.91 -24.70
N CYS A 2 -4.41 5.48 -23.53
CA CYS A 2 -3.83 6.82 -23.46
C CYS A 2 -2.43 6.83 -24.06
N ASP A 3 -2.11 7.83 -24.91
CA ASP A 3 -0.81 7.95 -25.61
C ASP A 3 0.27 8.60 -24.74
N TYR A 4 -0.03 8.96 -23.48
CA TYR A 4 0.95 9.52 -22.57
C TYR A 4 2.10 8.53 -22.34
N PRO A 5 3.37 8.95 -22.47
CA PRO A 5 4.53 8.03 -22.44
C PRO A 5 4.65 7.28 -21.12
N THR A 6 4.59 8.00 -20.00
CA THR A 6 4.70 7.43 -18.66
C THR A 6 3.41 6.70 -18.26
N LYS A 7 3.52 5.42 -17.93
CA LYS A 7 2.40 4.58 -17.47
C LYS A 7 2.39 4.40 -15.95
N SER A 8 3.43 4.84 -15.26
CA SER A 8 3.65 4.70 -13.82
C SER A 8 3.22 5.95 -13.04
N LEU A 9 2.06 6.53 -13.39
CA LEU A 9 1.49 7.67 -12.68
C LEU A 9 0.21 7.24 -11.95
N CYS A 10 0.12 7.59 -10.65
CA CYS A 10 -1.09 7.43 -9.86
C CYS A 10 -2.12 8.55 -10.13
N GLY A 11 -3.32 8.44 -9.55
CA GLY A 11 -4.39 9.42 -9.74
C GLY A 11 -3.98 10.86 -9.40
N ALA A 12 -3.25 11.06 -8.29
CA ALA A 12 -2.79 12.39 -7.90
C ALA A 12 -1.78 12.99 -8.91
N ALA A 13 -0.88 12.15 -9.44
CA ALA A 13 0.05 12.61 -10.48
C ALA A 13 -0.66 12.97 -11.79
N MET A 14 -1.73 12.26 -12.14
CA MET A 14 -2.58 12.62 -13.29
C MET A 14 -3.28 13.95 -13.08
N VAL A 15 -3.81 14.22 -11.88
CA VAL A 15 -4.40 15.52 -11.52
C VAL A 15 -3.34 16.63 -11.60
N TYR A 16 -2.14 16.38 -11.09
CA TYR A 16 -1.02 17.31 -11.21
C TYR A 16 -0.72 17.66 -12.67
N LYS A 17 -0.65 16.67 -13.58
CA LYS A 17 -0.46 16.93 -15.01
C LYS A 17 -1.58 17.79 -15.59
N PHE A 18 -2.81 17.55 -15.19
CA PHE A 18 -3.94 18.40 -15.59
C PHE A 18 -3.79 19.83 -15.07
N CYS A 19 -3.35 20.02 -13.81
CA CYS A 19 -3.06 21.33 -13.25
C CYS A 19 -1.92 22.05 -13.99
N GLN A 20 -0.86 21.35 -14.40
CA GLN A 20 0.20 21.91 -15.23
C GLN A 20 -0.32 22.42 -16.59
N CYS A 21 -1.26 21.69 -17.22
CA CYS A 21 -1.91 22.16 -18.43
C CYS A 21 -2.73 23.45 -18.19
N LEU A 22 -3.46 23.53 -17.07
CA LEU A 22 -4.20 24.74 -16.70
C LEU A 22 -3.25 25.91 -16.43
N ASP A 23 -2.14 25.69 -15.72
CA ASP A 23 -1.13 26.69 -15.47
C ASP A 23 -0.55 27.26 -16.79
N ALA A 24 -0.23 26.39 -17.73
CA ALA A 24 0.25 26.82 -19.05
C ALA A 24 -0.78 27.66 -19.81
N MET A 25 -2.08 27.33 -19.70
CA MET A 25 -3.17 28.09 -20.35
C MET A 25 -3.42 29.45 -19.67
N LEU A 26 -3.23 29.53 -18.35
CA LEU A 26 -3.51 30.71 -17.55
C LEU A 26 -2.30 31.59 -17.29
N GLY A 27 -1.11 31.17 -17.70
CA GLY A 27 0.16 31.85 -17.43
C GLY A 27 0.60 31.79 -15.97
N ASN A 28 0.22 30.75 -15.25
CA ASN A 28 0.54 30.51 -13.84
C ASN A 28 1.60 29.39 -13.70
N GLN A 29 2.06 29.16 -12.45
CA GLN A 29 2.97 28.08 -12.06
C GLN A 29 2.62 27.51 -10.67
N TRP A 30 1.33 27.30 -10.41
CA TRP A 30 0.84 26.88 -9.09
C TRP A 30 0.90 25.35 -8.87
N ALA A 31 0.87 24.56 -9.94
CA ALA A 31 0.85 23.10 -9.84
C ALA A 31 2.07 22.58 -9.07
N ASP A 32 3.26 23.16 -9.30
CA ASP A 32 4.51 22.75 -8.67
C ASP A 32 4.54 22.97 -7.15
N ASP A 33 3.68 23.82 -6.62
CA ASP A 33 3.57 24.04 -5.17
C ASP A 33 3.02 22.82 -4.41
N TYR A 34 2.42 21.85 -5.13
CA TYR A 34 1.81 20.64 -4.58
C TYR A 34 2.59 19.35 -4.90
N LEU A 35 3.84 19.47 -5.36
CA LEU A 35 4.67 18.33 -5.72
C LEU A 35 4.94 17.37 -4.56
N ASP A 36 5.01 17.85 -3.34
CA ASP A 36 5.18 17.03 -2.14
C ASP A 36 3.97 16.11 -1.88
N LEU A 37 2.75 16.56 -2.15
CA LEU A 37 1.56 15.71 -2.09
C LEU A 37 1.53 14.69 -3.23
N VAL A 38 2.04 15.06 -4.40
CA VAL A 38 2.18 14.15 -5.54
C VAL A 38 3.22 13.07 -5.23
N SER A 39 4.36 13.44 -4.65
CA SER A 39 5.38 12.51 -4.18
C SER A 39 4.81 11.49 -3.21
N LEU A 40 4.12 11.97 -2.16
CA LEU A 40 3.46 11.10 -1.19
C LEU A 40 2.51 10.09 -1.86
N ALA A 41 1.71 10.55 -2.83
CA ALA A 41 0.77 9.68 -3.50
C ALA A 41 1.46 8.62 -4.38
N LEU A 42 2.48 9.02 -5.16
CA LEU A 42 3.26 8.09 -5.98
C LEU A 42 3.95 7.03 -5.12
N THR A 43 4.50 7.45 -3.99
CA THR A 43 5.18 6.57 -3.03
C THR A 43 4.18 5.64 -2.31
N ALA A 44 3.03 6.18 -1.89
CA ALA A 44 1.98 5.41 -1.21
C ALA A 44 1.34 4.33 -2.09
N ASP A 45 1.24 4.59 -3.41
CA ASP A 45 0.72 3.66 -4.42
C ASP A 45 1.81 2.74 -4.99
N VAL A 46 3.05 2.84 -4.49
CA VAL A 46 4.20 2.01 -4.90
C VAL A 46 4.40 2.07 -6.42
N MET A 47 4.37 3.29 -6.98
CA MET A 47 4.58 3.47 -8.42
C MET A 47 6.04 3.20 -8.81
N ASP A 48 6.25 2.74 -10.05
CA ASP A 48 7.57 2.32 -10.52
C ASP A 48 8.55 3.50 -10.66
N LEU A 49 9.50 3.61 -9.75
CA LEU A 49 10.54 4.64 -9.74
C LEU A 49 11.67 4.40 -10.76
N ARG A 50 11.65 3.31 -11.52
CA ARG A 50 12.53 3.12 -12.69
C ARG A 50 12.10 4.01 -13.85
N ASP A 51 10.82 4.42 -13.86
CA ASP A 51 10.34 5.45 -14.78
C ASP A 51 10.90 6.82 -14.41
N TYR A 52 11.55 7.49 -15.36
CA TYR A 52 12.25 8.75 -15.12
C TYR A 52 11.32 9.87 -14.64
N GLU A 53 10.11 9.97 -15.18
CA GLU A 53 9.18 11.02 -14.78
C GLU A 53 8.66 10.78 -13.36
N THR A 54 8.27 9.55 -13.04
CA THR A 54 7.83 9.17 -11.70
C THR A 54 8.92 9.47 -10.67
N ARG A 55 10.15 9.03 -10.94
CA ARG A 55 11.32 9.32 -10.09
C ARG A 55 11.58 10.83 -9.93
N TYR A 56 11.50 11.58 -11.03
CA TYR A 56 11.70 13.04 -11.00
C TYR A 56 10.68 13.73 -10.10
N LEU A 57 9.39 13.38 -10.21
CA LEU A 57 8.32 13.95 -9.39
C LEU A 57 8.50 13.61 -7.91
N VAL A 58 8.85 12.36 -7.59
CA VAL A 58 9.08 11.92 -6.21
C VAL A 58 10.30 12.65 -5.62
N ASN A 59 11.43 12.68 -6.31
CA ASN A 59 12.62 13.35 -5.80
C ASN A 59 12.38 14.84 -5.57
N ARG A 60 11.71 15.53 -6.49
CA ARG A 60 11.38 16.95 -6.29
C ARG A 60 10.44 17.17 -5.11
N GLY A 61 9.40 16.35 -5.00
CA GLY A 61 8.44 16.49 -3.91
C GLY A 61 9.06 16.21 -2.54
N CYS A 62 9.92 15.20 -2.42
CA CYS A 62 10.66 14.92 -1.18
C CYS A 62 11.60 16.06 -0.78
N ASN A 63 12.27 16.70 -1.76
CA ASN A 63 13.24 17.77 -1.50
C ASN A 63 12.59 19.12 -1.15
N GLU A 64 11.36 19.37 -1.60
CA GLU A 64 10.68 20.64 -1.47
C GLU A 64 9.33 20.48 -0.73
N ILE A 65 9.36 20.00 0.50
CA ILE A 65 8.15 19.85 1.31
C ILE A 65 7.59 21.22 1.67
N ARG A 66 6.40 21.54 1.17
CA ARG A 66 5.70 22.83 1.38
C ARG A 66 4.44 22.67 2.21
N ASN A 67 3.73 21.57 2.02
CA ASN A 67 2.45 21.31 2.69
C ASN A 67 2.59 21.28 4.21
N PRO A 68 1.76 21.99 4.98
CA PRO A 68 1.84 22.05 6.45
C PRO A 68 1.73 20.68 7.11
N PHE A 69 0.86 19.80 6.59
CA PHE A 69 0.70 18.44 7.12
C PHE A 69 1.99 17.63 6.94
N LEU A 70 2.57 17.65 5.75
CA LEU A 70 3.81 16.91 5.48
C LEU A 70 4.99 17.44 6.26
N LYS A 71 5.13 18.78 6.41
CA LYS A 71 6.14 19.39 7.28
C LYS A 71 6.01 18.91 8.73
N THR A 72 4.80 18.95 9.26
CA THR A 72 4.54 18.52 10.64
C THR A 72 4.76 17.01 10.80
N MET A 73 4.37 16.20 9.81
CA MET A 73 4.58 14.75 9.81
C MET A 73 6.08 14.43 9.75
N ALA A 74 6.83 15.03 8.84
CA ALA A 74 8.28 14.84 8.73
C ALA A 74 8.99 15.22 10.03
N PHE A 75 8.64 16.35 10.64
CA PHE A 75 9.18 16.75 11.93
C PHE A 75 8.91 15.72 13.03
N ARG A 76 7.68 15.18 13.10
CA ARG A 76 7.31 14.14 14.07
C ARG A 76 8.01 12.80 13.83
N GLN A 77 8.39 12.52 12.59
CA GLN A 77 9.11 11.31 12.19
C GLN A 77 10.63 11.55 12.02
N SER A 78 11.16 12.69 12.46
CA SER A 78 12.56 13.09 12.23
C SER A 78 13.58 12.07 12.72
N TYR A 79 13.29 11.35 13.84
CA TYR A 79 14.16 10.28 14.34
C TYR A 79 14.35 9.17 13.31
N SER A 80 13.32 8.81 12.54
CA SER A 80 13.35 7.74 11.54
C SER A 80 13.77 8.22 10.16
N LEU A 81 13.44 9.48 9.81
CA LEU A 81 13.77 10.09 8.51
C LEU A 81 15.21 10.59 8.45
N GLY A 82 15.77 11.01 9.59
CA GLY A 82 17.04 11.72 9.62
C GLY A 82 16.88 13.18 9.18
N ASP A 83 17.92 13.71 8.54
CA ASP A 83 17.98 15.13 8.14
C ASP A 83 17.21 15.42 6.84
N GLU A 84 16.91 14.40 6.04
CA GLU A 84 16.29 14.55 4.73
C GLU A 84 15.14 13.55 4.55
N VAL A 85 14.07 14.01 3.90
CA VAL A 85 12.99 13.10 3.45
C VAL A 85 13.38 12.51 2.11
N THR A 86 13.47 11.19 2.05
CA THR A 86 13.75 10.44 0.83
C THR A 86 12.52 9.64 0.42
N SER A 87 12.47 9.12 -0.82
CA SER A 87 11.41 8.21 -1.28
C SER A 87 11.23 7.02 -0.33
N ILE A 88 12.31 6.41 0.14
CA ILE A 88 12.29 5.33 1.13
C ILE A 88 11.73 5.80 2.46
N GLY A 89 12.18 6.97 2.95
CA GLY A 89 11.68 7.57 4.19
C GLY A 89 10.18 7.83 4.11
N GLU A 90 9.71 8.39 3.02
CA GLU A 90 8.30 8.63 2.75
C GLU A 90 7.49 7.32 2.70
N ALA A 91 7.99 6.29 1.99
CA ALA A 91 7.37 4.99 1.84
C ALA A 91 7.19 4.24 3.17
N PHE A 92 8.18 4.32 4.07
CA PHE A 92 8.16 3.53 5.31
C PHE A 92 7.68 4.29 6.54
N TYR A 93 7.81 5.62 6.59
CA TYR A 93 7.52 6.40 7.80
C TYR A 93 6.39 7.41 7.65
N ILE A 94 5.99 7.81 6.44
CA ILE A 94 4.89 8.77 6.20
C ILE A 94 3.68 8.07 5.58
N ALA A 95 3.83 7.48 4.40
CA ALA A 95 2.74 6.86 3.65
C ALA A 95 1.94 5.81 4.45
N PRO A 96 2.57 4.94 5.28
CA PRO A 96 1.81 3.98 6.08
C PRO A 96 0.90 4.59 7.13
N LEU A 97 1.21 5.79 7.63
CA LEU A 97 0.40 6.52 8.60
C LEU A 97 -0.85 7.11 7.93
N VAL A 98 -0.67 7.72 6.76
CA VAL A 98 -1.76 8.25 5.93
C VAL A 98 -2.66 7.11 5.45
N ASN A 99 -2.06 6.04 4.92
CA ASN A 99 -2.79 4.85 4.46
C ASN A 99 -3.58 4.16 5.57
N ALA A 100 -3.14 4.22 6.83
CA ALA A 100 -3.91 3.68 7.94
C ALA A 100 -5.23 4.44 8.11
N VAL A 101 -5.21 5.78 8.04
CA VAL A 101 -6.43 6.61 8.16
C VAL A 101 -7.39 6.35 7.01
N THR A 102 -6.90 6.28 5.78
CA THR A 102 -7.76 6.02 4.61
C THR A 102 -8.44 4.65 4.67
N ARG A 103 -7.78 3.63 5.25
CA ARG A 103 -8.27 2.24 5.32
C ARG A 103 -9.19 1.99 6.51
N VAL A 104 -8.77 2.35 7.73
CA VAL A 104 -9.46 2.00 8.98
C VAL A 104 -9.85 3.21 9.83
N GLY A 105 -9.60 4.42 9.36
CA GLY A 105 -10.04 5.65 10.01
C GLY A 105 -11.55 5.82 9.94
N THR A 106 -12.14 6.42 10.97
CA THR A 106 -13.51 6.91 10.93
C THR A 106 -13.66 8.03 9.91
N LEU A 107 -14.89 8.36 9.56
CA LEU A 107 -15.15 9.47 8.62
C LEU A 107 -14.58 10.79 9.16
N ASP A 108 -14.74 11.07 10.46
CA ASP A 108 -14.19 12.27 11.10
C ASP A 108 -12.65 12.31 11.06
N GLU A 109 -12.00 11.17 11.27
CA GLU A 109 -10.54 11.06 11.16
C GLU A 109 -10.05 11.30 9.73
N LYS A 110 -10.81 10.84 8.72
CA LYS A 110 -10.54 11.11 7.30
C LYS A 110 -10.73 12.57 6.94
N PHE A 111 -11.78 13.20 7.44
CA PHE A 111 -11.98 14.64 7.25
C PHE A 111 -10.90 15.47 7.96
N LEU A 112 -10.51 15.08 9.17
CA LEU A 112 -9.41 15.74 9.88
C LEU A 112 -8.11 15.67 9.09
N LEU A 113 -7.79 14.50 8.52
CA LEU A 113 -6.62 14.33 7.64
C LEU A 113 -6.71 15.23 6.42
N PHE A 114 -7.84 15.19 5.69
CA PHE A 114 -8.05 16.02 4.51
C PHE A 114 -7.95 17.50 4.81
N ASP A 115 -8.63 17.98 5.84
CA ASP A 115 -8.61 19.40 6.24
C ASP A 115 -7.22 19.87 6.67
N SER A 116 -6.39 18.99 7.25
CA SER A 116 -5.02 19.34 7.66
C SER A 116 -4.05 19.48 6.47
N MET A 117 -4.39 18.94 5.30
CA MET A 117 -3.64 19.14 4.06
C MET A 117 -4.01 20.45 3.35
N LEU A 118 -5.12 21.10 3.74
CA LEU A 118 -5.52 22.39 3.22
C LEU A 118 -4.79 23.50 3.95
N GLU A 119 -3.94 24.24 3.27
CA GLU A 119 -3.05 25.26 3.87
C GLU A 119 -3.79 26.30 4.70
N TRP A 120 -4.98 26.74 4.24
CA TRP A 120 -5.82 27.72 4.94
C TRP A 120 -6.54 27.18 6.17
N LYS A 121 -6.55 25.84 6.40
CA LYS A 121 -7.15 25.19 7.57
C LYS A 121 -6.12 24.64 8.54
N ALA A 122 -4.95 24.25 8.06
CA ALA A 122 -3.95 23.48 8.80
C ALA A 122 -3.61 24.05 10.18
N TYR A 123 -3.49 25.36 10.28
CA TYR A 123 -3.10 26.07 11.51
C TYR A 123 -4.30 26.57 12.35
N ASN A 124 -5.54 26.28 11.95
CA ASN A 124 -6.71 26.61 12.74
C ASN A 124 -6.63 25.96 14.13
N LEU A 125 -7.03 26.69 15.15
CA LEU A 125 -7.13 26.17 16.51
C LEU A 125 -8.43 25.36 16.67
N VAL A 126 -8.27 24.13 17.11
CA VAL A 126 -9.38 23.20 17.38
C VAL A 126 -9.29 22.70 18.83
N PRO A 127 -10.41 22.24 19.43
CA PRO A 127 -10.38 21.64 20.76
C PRO A 127 -9.40 20.47 20.81
N SER A 128 -8.50 20.47 21.79
CA SER A 128 -7.50 19.40 21.91
C SER A 128 -8.12 18.07 22.33
N THR A 129 -7.73 17.00 21.63
CA THR A 129 -8.07 15.62 21.98
C THR A 129 -6.95 14.90 22.76
N LYS A 130 -5.90 15.63 23.18
CA LYS A 130 -4.83 15.08 24.02
C LYS A 130 -5.34 14.73 25.40
N ARG A 131 -4.90 13.58 25.93
CA ARG A 131 -5.21 13.19 27.30
C ARG A 131 -4.70 14.25 28.30
N GLY A 132 -5.54 14.71 29.21
CA GLY A 132 -5.20 15.72 30.19
C GLY A 132 -5.29 17.17 29.71
N CYS A 133 -5.63 17.43 28.45
CA CYS A 133 -5.73 18.78 27.85
C CYS A 133 -7.20 19.22 27.64
N LYS A 134 -8.14 18.75 28.45
CA LYS A 134 -9.55 19.14 28.34
C LYS A 134 -9.72 20.67 28.47
N GLY A 135 -10.39 21.29 27.50
CA GLY A 135 -10.60 22.74 27.45
C GLY A 135 -9.45 23.55 26.85
N GLN A 136 -8.36 22.90 26.46
CA GLN A 136 -7.28 23.52 25.70
C GLN A 136 -7.52 23.40 24.19
N THR A 137 -6.82 24.21 23.42
CA THR A 137 -6.81 24.14 21.95
C THR A 137 -5.45 23.69 21.43
N GLU A 138 -5.42 23.13 20.24
CA GLU A 138 -4.22 22.78 19.50
C GLU A 138 -4.42 23.09 18.02
N GLN A 139 -3.35 23.15 17.23
CA GLN A 139 -3.46 23.33 15.80
C GLN A 139 -4.05 22.05 15.16
N LEU A 140 -4.91 22.23 14.17
CA LEU A 140 -5.58 21.13 13.46
C LEU A 140 -4.56 20.15 12.88
N VAL A 141 -3.48 20.65 12.28
CA VAL A 141 -2.40 19.81 11.71
C VAL A 141 -1.70 18.94 12.77
N GLU A 142 -1.47 19.47 13.98
CA GLU A 142 -0.87 18.70 15.08
C GLU A 142 -1.80 17.59 15.57
N GLN A 143 -3.11 17.87 15.63
CA GLN A 143 -4.12 16.87 15.98
C GLN A 143 -4.18 15.78 14.91
N SER A 144 -4.16 16.16 13.63
CA SER A 144 -4.21 15.24 12.50
C SER A 144 -3.03 14.27 12.48
N VAL A 145 -1.79 14.77 12.58
CA VAL A 145 -0.58 13.94 12.59
C VAL A 145 -0.59 12.94 13.76
N ARG A 146 -1.00 13.38 14.96
CA ARG A 146 -1.18 12.48 16.11
C ARG A 146 -2.27 11.43 15.84
N THR A 147 -3.37 11.83 15.22
CA THR A 147 -4.47 10.92 14.85
C THR A 147 -3.98 9.86 13.87
N CYS A 148 -3.18 10.21 12.85
CA CYS A 148 -2.59 9.24 11.94
C CYS A 148 -1.79 8.16 12.68
N THR A 149 -0.95 8.57 13.65
CA THR A 149 -0.16 7.63 14.48
C THR A 149 -1.06 6.72 15.33
N ASN A 150 -2.11 7.28 15.94
CA ASN A 150 -3.06 6.51 16.75
C ASN A 150 -3.85 5.50 15.90
N VAL A 151 -4.31 5.91 14.72
CA VAL A 151 -5.02 5.04 13.78
C VAL A 151 -4.10 3.93 13.29
N LYS A 152 -2.84 4.23 12.99
CA LYS A 152 -1.85 3.21 12.61
C LYS A 152 -1.65 2.19 13.72
N SER A 153 -1.51 2.62 14.97
CA SER A 153 -1.39 1.72 16.13
C SER A 153 -2.66 0.87 16.33
N ARG A 154 -3.85 1.44 16.08
CA ARG A 154 -5.12 0.71 16.09
C ARG A 154 -5.16 -0.33 14.98
N GLN A 155 -4.78 0.04 13.75
CA GLN A 155 -4.68 -0.85 12.60
C GLN A 155 -3.76 -2.04 12.90
N THR A 156 -2.56 -1.79 13.44
CA THR A 156 -1.61 -2.86 13.77
C THR A 156 -2.20 -3.85 14.77
N ARG A 157 -2.82 -3.37 15.85
CA ARG A 157 -3.47 -4.26 16.85
C ARG A 157 -4.59 -5.11 16.25
N LEU A 158 -5.42 -4.53 15.38
CA LEU A 158 -6.48 -5.28 14.69
C LEU A 158 -5.91 -6.34 13.75
N GLN A 159 -4.83 -6.00 13.03
CA GLN A 159 -4.14 -6.97 12.18
C GLN A 159 -3.52 -8.11 12.98
N ASP A 160 -2.84 -7.81 14.09
CA ASP A 160 -2.17 -8.83 14.90
C ASP A 160 -3.18 -9.81 15.50
N ALA A 161 -4.30 -9.30 16.05
CA ALA A 161 -5.38 -10.13 16.55
C ALA A 161 -6.02 -11.02 15.47
N ALA A 162 -6.26 -10.46 14.28
CA ALA A 162 -6.81 -11.24 13.17
C ALA A 162 -5.81 -12.27 12.63
N MET A 163 -4.51 -11.93 12.62
CA MET A 163 -3.45 -12.85 12.20
C MET A 163 -3.38 -14.08 13.12
N GLU A 164 -3.46 -13.87 14.44
CA GLU A 164 -3.42 -14.96 15.43
C GLU A 164 -4.60 -15.93 15.21
N GLN A 165 -5.82 -15.41 15.17
CA GLN A 165 -7.03 -16.19 14.94
C GLN A 165 -7.01 -16.97 13.62
N LEU A 166 -6.65 -16.30 12.53
CA LEU A 166 -6.64 -16.92 11.21
C LEU A 166 -5.48 -17.92 11.05
N ASP A 167 -4.37 -17.72 11.77
CA ASP A 167 -3.25 -18.65 11.73
C ASP A 167 -3.60 -20.00 12.36
N GLU A 168 -4.30 -19.98 13.50
CA GLU A 168 -4.86 -21.19 14.13
C GLU A 168 -5.82 -21.88 13.16
N PHE A 169 -6.75 -21.12 12.56
CA PHE A 169 -7.72 -21.65 11.58
C PHE A 169 -7.03 -22.29 10.37
N ILE A 170 -5.96 -21.68 9.84
CA ILE A 170 -5.18 -22.22 8.71
C ILE A 170 -4.59 -23.58 9.06
N GLN A 171 -4.05 -23.73 10.28
CA GLN A 171 -3.45 -25.00 10.74
C GLN A 171 -4.52 -26.07 11.00
N ASP A 172 -5.58 -25.71 11.73
CA ASP A 172 -6.65 -26.64 12.13
C ASP A 172 -7.41 -27.20 10.91
N CYS A 173 -7.59 -26.37 9.89
CA CYS A 173 -8.28 -26.78 8.65
C CYS A 173 -7.34 -27.38 7.58
N GLY A 174 -6.04 -27.49 7.83
CA GLY A 174 -5.06 -28.04 6.88
C GLY A 174 -4.99 -27.25 5.56
N LEU A 175 -5.24 -25.92 5.59
CA LEU A 175 -5.29 -25.11 4.37
C LEU A 175 -3.94 -25.02 3.63
N LEU A 176 -2.84 -25.36 4.33
CA LEU A 176 -1.50 -25.38 3.76
C LEU A 176 -1.24 -26.61 2.85
N ASP A 177 -2.13 -27.60 2.85
CA ASP A 177 -2.04 -28.72 1.92
C ASP A 177 -2.34 -28.30 0.48
N ASN A 178 -3.06 -27.16 0.31
CA ASN A 178 -3.34 -26.59 -1.01
C ASN A 178 -2.15 -25.78 -1.53
N LYS A 179 -2.02 -25.69 -2.85
CA LYS A 179 -1.00 -24.88 -3.53
C LYS A 179 -1.19 -23.38 -3.30
N LEU A 180 -2.42 -22.91 -3.36
CA LEU A 180 -2.81 -21.54 -2.98
C LEU A 180 -3.34 -21.55 -1.54
N LEU A 181 -3.00 -20.55 -0.73
CA LEU A 181 -3.61 -20.38 0.57
C LEU A 181 -4.90 -19.56 0.44
N ILE A 182 -6.04 -20.26 0.42
CA ILE A 182 -7.37 -19.67 0.31
C ILE A 182 -8.05 -19.73 1.67
N ILE A 183 -8.17 -18.56 2.33
CA ILE A 183 -8.70 -18.42 3.67
C ILE A 183 -10.15 -17.92 3.58
N GLN A 184 -11.10 -18.78 3.93
CA GLN A 184 -12.52 -18.46 4.00
C GLN A 184 -12.88 -18.00 5.40
N ALA A 185 -12.80 -16.70 5.66
CA ALA A 185 -13.05 -16.09 6.98
C ALA A 185 -14.56 -15.92 7.26
N GLY A 186 -15.33 -17.00 7.06
CA GLY A 186 -16.79 -16.98 7.20
C GLY A 186 -17.27 -16.71 8.63
N ASP A 187 -16.60 -17.29 9.62
CA ASP A 187 -16.94 -17.16 11.05
C ASP A 187 -16.17 -16.00 11.72
N PHE A 188 -15.18 -15.44 11.06
CA PHE A 188 -14.32 -14.36 11.53
C PHE A 188 -14.31 -13.20 10.51
N PRO A 189 -15.40 -12.42 10.41
CA PRO A 189 -15.47 -11.37 9.41
C PRO A 189 -14.36 -10.33 9.61
N ILE A 190 -13.54 -10.16 8.58
CA ILE A 190 -12.42 -9.22 8.56
C ILE A 190 -12.89 -7.90 7.93
N ASP A 191 -12.54 -6.78 8.54
CA ASP A 191 -12.78 -5.46 7.96
C ASP A 191 -12.18 -5.39 6.55
N LYS A 192 -12.97 -4.89 5.58
CA LYS A 192 -12.56 -4.80 4.17
C LYS A 192 -11.26 -4.00 3.99
N GLY A 193 -11.01 -3.01 4.84
CA GLY A 193 -9.78 -2.22 4.85
C GLY A 193 -8.54 -3.00 5.31
N LEU A 194 -8.73 -4.17 5.95
CA LEU A 194 -7.65 -5.00 6.49
C LEU A 194 -7.39 -6.26 5.66
N THR A 195 -8.36 -6.76 4.88
CA THR A 195 -8.22 -8.04 4.15
C THR A 195 -6.95 -8.10 3.31
N GLY A 196 -6.67 -7.05 2.53
CA GLY A 196 -5.47 -6.99 1.69
C GLY A 196 -4.16 -6.91 2.46
N LEU A 197 -4.15 -6.27 3.62
CA LEU A 197 -2.97 -6.16 4.48
C LEU A 197 -2.67 -7.50 5.17
N ILE A 198 -3.70 -8.19 5.64
CA ILE A 198 -3.58 -9.50 6.29
C ILE A 198 -3.17 -10.55 5.25
N ALA A 199 -3.80 -10.54 4.06
CA ALA A 199 -3.40 -11.43 2.95
C ALA A 199 -1.92 -11.25 2.59
N ASN A 200 -1.42 -10.00 2.56
CA ASN A 200 -0.02 -9.71 2.28
C ASN A 200 0.92 -10.26 3.38
N ARG A 201 0.54 -10.17 4.66
CA ARG A 201 1.32 -10.74 5.77
C ARG A 201 1.37 -12.27 5.72
N PHE A 202 0.25 -12.93 5.39
CA PHE A 202 0.22 -14.38 5.20
C PHE A 202 1.01 -14.82 3.96
N MET A 203 0.93 -14.07 2.85
CA MET A 203 1.74 -14.31 1.67
C MET A 203 3.23 -14.27 2.01
N ALA A 204 3.68 -13.28 2.76
CA ALA A 204 5.08 -13.18 3.20
C ALA A 204 5.48 -14.31 4.17
N LYS A 205 4.58 -14.71 5.10
CA LYS A 205 4.80 -15.77 6.07
C LYS A 205 4.91 -17.14 5.42
N TYR A 206 3.95 -17.48 4.54
CA TYR A 206 3.84 -18.80 3.94
C TYR A 206 4.48 -18.92 2.56
N GLN A 207 5.01 -17.81 2.02
CA GLN A 207 5.74 -17.73 0.74
C GLN A 207 4.97 -18.37 -0.43
N ARG A 208 3.66 -18.12 -0.50
CA ARG A 208 2.75 -18.57 -1.57
C ARG A 208 1.64 -17.57 -1.79
N PRO A 209 0.95 -17.61 -2.94
CA PRO A 209 -0.20 -16.73 -3.17
C PRO A 209 -1.31 -16.97 -2.15
N VAL A 210 -1.96 -15.89 -1.71
CA VAL A 210 -2.99 -15.91 -0.66
C VAL A 210 -4.25 -15.20 -1.13
N MET A 211 -5.40 -15.78 -0.84
CA MET A 211 -6.71 -15.13 -0.88
C MET A 211 -7.30 -15.10 0.53
N LEU A 212 -7.75 -13.93 0.98
CA LEU A 212 -8.52 -13.78 2.21
C LEU A 212 -9.92 -13.30 1.84
N LEU A 213 -10.90 -14.17 2.05
CA LEU A 213 -12.26 -14.01 1.57
C LEU A 213 -13.25 -13.95 2.73
N ASN A 214 -14.07 -12.91 2.76
CA ASN A 214 -15.24 -12.80 3.63
C ASN A 214 -16.46 -13.43 2.97
N LYS A 215 -17.32 -14.05 3.78
CA LYS A 215 -18.61 -14.58 3.35
C LYS A 215 -19.62 -13.44 3.19
N ILE A 216 -20.31 -13.41 2.07
CA ILE A 216 -21.42 -12.51 1.80
C ILE A 216 -22.65 -13.39 1.54
N ILE A 217 -23.78 -13.02 2.12
CA ILE A 217 -25.08 -13.70 1.89
C ILE A 217 -26.04 -12.64 1.39
N ASP A 218 -26.56 -12.83 0.20
CA ASP A 218 -27.54 -11.97 -0.42
C ASP A 218 -28.67 -12.77 -1.11
N GLU A 219 -29.53 -12.12 -1.89
CA GLU A 219 -30.64 -12.77 -2.58
C GLU A 219 -30.17 -13.80 -3.65
N ALA A 220 -28.94 -13.65 -4.18
CA ALA A 220 -28.36 -14.57 -5.15
C ALA A 220 -27.69 -15.79 -4.50
N GLY A 221 -27.51 -15.78 -3.18
CA GLY A 221 -26.95 -16.89 -2.43
C GLY A 221 -25.71 -16.54 -1.60
N ILE A 222 -24.81 -17.53 -1.46
CA ILE A 222 -23.54 -17.36 -0.75
C ILE A 222 -22.44 -17.02 -1.74
N HIS A 223 -21.79 -15.90 -1.48
CA HIS A 223 -20.63 -15.40 -2.22
C HIS A 223 -19.43 -15.21 -1.30
N TRP A 224 -18.24 -15.36 -1.87
CA TRP A 224 -16.99 -15.13 -1.19
C TRP A 224 -16.25 -13.98 -1.87
N SER A 225 -15.97 -12.92 -1.14
CA SER A 225 -15.31 -11.72 -1.68
C SER A 225 -14.23 -11.21 -0.76
N GLY A 226 -13.11 -10.80 -1.34
CA GLY A 226 -11.99 -10.31 -0.54
C GLY A 226 -10.80 -9.87 -1.37
N SER A 227 -9.62 -10.09 -0.80
CA SER A 227 -8.36 -9.63 -1.38
C SER A 227 -7.44 -10.80 -1.71
N ALA A 228 -6.83 -10.75 -2.89
CA ALA A 228 -5.80 -11.67 -3.33
C ALA A 228 -4.42 -11.00 -3.36
N ARG A 229 -3.40 -11.75 -2.99
CA ARG A 229 -1.98 -11.36 -3.05
C ARG A 229 -1.17 -12.46 -3.68
N GLY A 230 -0.55 -12.17 -4.83
CA GLY A 230 0.43 -13.05 -5.48
C GLY A 230 1.77 -13.00 -4.74
N TYR A 231 2.59 -14.03 -4.94
CA TYR A 231 3.93 -14.09 -4.39
C TYR A 231 4.96 -13.73 -5.47
N ASP A 232 5.37 -12.48 -5.51
CA ASP A 232 6.20 -11.90 -6.58
C ASP A 232 7.55 -12.60 -6.77
N LYS A 233 8.08 -13.25 -5.72
CA LYS A 233 9.33 -13.99 -5.79
C LYS A 233 9.19 -15.38 -6.43
N SER A 234 7.95 -15.82 -6.70
CA SER A 234 7.68 -17.07 -7.41
C SER A 234 7.65 -16.87 -8.92
N LYS A 235 7.60 -18.00 -9.65
CA LYS A 235 7.44 -18.00 -11.12
C LYS A 235 6.02 -17.64 -11.58
N LEU A 236 5.02 -17.63 -10.69
CA LEU A 236 3.67 -17.18 -10.98
C LEU A 236 3.63 -15.64 -10.95
N ARG A 237 3.92 -15.01 -12.10
CA ARG A 237 4.11 -13.55 -12.21
C ARG A 237 2.81 -12.77 -12.26
N ASP A 238 1.71 -13.32 -12.72
CA ASP A 238 0.39 -12.69 -12.78
C ASP A 238 -0.67 -13.61 -12.16
N PHE A 239 -0.87 -13.47 -10.86
CA PHE A 239 -1.85 -14.27 -10.13
C PHE A 239 -3.29 -13.89 -10.50
N ARG A 240 -3.55 -12.64 -10.87
CA ARG A 240 -4.87 -12.21 -11.33
C ARG A 240 -5.23 -12.88 -12.65
N GLN A 241 -4.30 -12.93 -13.62
CA GLN A 241 -4.55 -13.59 -14.90
C GLN A 241 -4.77 -15.09 -14.70
N PHE A 242 -3.99 -15.75 -13.85
CA PHE A 242 -4.21 -17.15 -13.46
C PHE A 242 -5.63 -17.38 -12.93
N CYS A 243 -6.16 -16.46 -12.10
CA CYS A 243 -7.54 -16.57 -11.63
C CYS A 243 -8.56 -16.40 -12.76
N LEU A 244 -8.33 -15.45 -13.67
CA LEU A 244 -9.22 -15.21 -14.82
C LEU A 244 -9.24 -16.40 -15.79
N ASP A 245 -8.11 -17.07 -16.00
CA ASP A 245 -7.98 -18.23 -16.89
C ASP A 245 -8.80 -19.43 -16.40
N SER A 246 -9.17 -19.47 -15.12
CA SER A 246 -10.08 -20.49 -14.58
C SER A 246 -11.52 -20.35 -15.06
N GLU A 247 -11.94 -19.15 -15.48
CA GLU A 247 -13.34 -18.78 -15.79
C GLU A 247 -14.32 -19.00 -14.62
N LEU A 248 -13.81 -19.17 -13.38
CA LEU A 248 -14.62 -19.45 -12.18
C LEU A 248 -14.83 -18.20 -11.29
N THR A 249 -14.10 -17.12 -11.54
CA THR A 249 -14.24 -15.87 -10.77
C THR A 249 -15.43 -15.05 -11.25
N GLU A 250 -16.19 -14.44 -10.33
CA GLU A 250 -17.17 -13.41 -10.66
C GLU A 250 -16.50 -12.07 -10.92
N LEU A 251 -15.43 -11.79 -10.16
CA LEU A 251 -14.62 -10.59 -10.26
C LEU A 251 -13.17 -10.92 -9.96
N ALA A 252 -12.24 -10.38 -10.77
CA ALA A 252 -10.82 -10.30 -10.46
C ALA A 252 -10.29 -8.96 -10.98
N ALA A 253 -10.25 -7.94 -10.12
CA ALA A 253 -9.95 -6.55 -10.50
C ALA A 253 -8.86 -5.93 -9.65
N GLY A 254 -7.84 -5.35 -10.30
CA GLY A 254 -6.68 -4.72 -9.66
C GLY A 254 -5.38 -5.00 -10.40
N HIS A 255 -4.28 -5.00 -9.66
CA HIS A 255 -2.94 -5.28 -10.20
C HIS A 255 -2.69 -6.80 -10.36
N PRO A 256 -1.69 -7.23 -11.14
CA PRO A 256 -1.38 -8.66 -11.35
C PRO A 256 -1.25 -9.48 -10.06
N ASN A 257 -0.62 -8.93 -9.02
CA ASN A 257 -0.37 -9.61 -7.74
C ASN A 257 -1.06 -8.96 -6.52
N ALA A 258 -1.95 -7.97 -6.73
CA ALA A 258 -2.70 -7.31 -5.66
C ALA A 258 -4.07 -6.87 -6.18
N PHE A 259 -5.10 -7.67 -5.97
CA PHE A 259 -6.42 -7.44 -6.55
C PHE A 259 -7.56 -7.88 -5.63
N GLY A 260 -8.75 -7.37 -5.92
CA GLY A 260 -10.01 -7.84 -5.36
C GLY A 260 -10.54 -9.02 -6.15
N VAL A 261 -11.07 -10.02 -5.46
CA VAL A 261 -11.59 -11.23 -6.09
C VAL A 261 -12.92 -11.65 -5.45
N SER A 262 -13.83 -12.18 -6.24
CA SER A 262 -15.06 -12.83 -5.75
C SER A 262 -15.42 -14.09 -6.50
N PHE A 263 -16.15 -14.97 -5.79
CA PHE A 263 -16.63 -16.24 -6.27
C PHE A 263 -18.01 -16.54 -5.71
N THR A 264 -18.83 -17.30 -6.43
CA THR A 264 -19.92 -18.05 -5.81
C THR A 264 -19.37 -19.19 -4.93
N ASP A 265 -20.15 -19.69 -3.98
CA ASP A 265 -19.72 -20.80 -3.10
C ASP A 265 -19.37 -22.08 -3.91
N GLU A 266 -20.12 -22.34 -4.97
CA GLU A 266 -19.87 -23.49 -5.86
C GLU A 266 -18.55 -23.30 -6.66
N ASN A 267 -18.35 -22.13 -7.26
CA ASN A 267 -17.18 -21.86 -8.08
C ASN A 267 -15.89 -21.80 -7.24
N LEU A 268 -15.97 -21.32 -5.99
CA LEU A 268 -14.80 -21.32 -5.11
C LEU A 268 -14.28 -22.74 -4.85
N LYS A 269 -15.18 -23.72 -4.62
CA LYS A 269 -14.81 -25.12 -4.43
C LYS A 269 -14.13 -25.67 -5.68
N LYS A 270 -14.73 -25.43 -6.86
CA LYS A 270 -14.14 -25.83 -8.15
C LYS A 270 -12.79 -25.17 -8.39
N PHE A 271 -12.63 -23.90 -8.00
CA PHE A 271 -11.38 -23.16 -8.15
C PHE A 271 -10.26 -23.72 -7.28
N ILE A 272 -10.57 -24.16 -6.05
CA ILE A 272 -9.58 -24.83 -5.18
C ILE A 272 -9.05 -26.08 -5.83
N ASP A 273 -9.93 -26.95 -6.32
CA ASP A 273 -9.55 -28.22 -6.98
C ASP A 273 -8.75 -27.93 -8.25
N TRP A 274 -9.26 -27.06 -9.12
CA TRP A 274 -8.61 -26.66 -10.37
C TRP A 274 -7.22 -26.07 -10.13
N SER A 275 -7.09 -25.18 -9.15
CA SER A 275 -5.81 -24.53 -8.86
C SER A 275 -4.76 -25.51 -8.34
N ASN A 276 -5.17 -26.52 -7.55
CA ASN A 276 -4.28 -27.58 -7.09
C ASN A 276 -3.81 -28.46 -8.25
N GLU A 277 -4.67 -28.76 -9.20
CA GLU A 277 -4.30 -29.50 -10.41
C GLU A 277 -3.33 -28.71 -11.30
N GLN A 278 -3.65 -27.44 -11.59
CA GLN A 278 -2.81 -26.58 -12.45
C GLN A 278 -1.43 -26.30 -11.84
N LEU A 279 -1.34 -26.26 -10.52
CA LEU A 279 -0.11 -25.96 -9.80
C LEU A 279 0.54 -27.20 -9.19
N ALA A 280 0.12 -28.42 -9.55
CA ALA A 280 0.61 -29.68 -8.93
C ALA A 280 2.13 -29.75 -8.92
N ASP A 281 2.78 -29.47 -10.05
CA ASP A 281 4.23 -29.49 -10.22
C ASP A 281 4.87 -28.10 -10.02
N PHE A 282 4.08 -27.09 -9.57
CA PHE A 282 4.59 -25.75 -9.42
C PHE A 282 5.38 -25.61 -8.12
N ASP A 283 6.58 -25.05 -8.23
CA ASP A 283 7.46 -24.74 -7.11
C ASP A 283 7.40 -23.24 -6.78
N PHE A 284 7.04 -22.92 -5.53
CA PHE A 284 7.01 -21.56 -5.01
C PHE A 284 8.33 -21.15 -4.36
N THR A 285 9.42 -21.91 -4.51
CA THR A 285 10.73 -21.51 -4.02
C THR A 285 11.08 -20.10 -4.52
N PRO A 286 11.44 -19.19 -3.61
CA PRO A 286 11.71 -17.81 -3.97
C PRO A 286 12.90 -17.68 -4.89
N SER A 287 12.76 -16.89 -5.96
CA SER A 287 13.85 -16.47 -6.83
C SER A 287 14.16 -14.99 -6.58
N TYR A 288 15.42 -14.64 -6.66
CA TYR A 288 15.92 -13.27 -6.50
C TYR A 288 16.66 -12.88 -7.76
N ASP A 289 16.31 -11.73 -8.32
CA ASP A 289 17.08 -11.12 -9.38
C ASP A 289 18.31 -10.47 -8.73
N VAL A 290 19.50 -10.76 -9.26
CA VAL A 290 20.77 -10.25 -8.75
C VAL A 290 21.34 -9.30 -9.79
N ASP A 291 21.34 -8.00 -9.48
CA ASP A 291 21.83 -6.96 -10.39
C ASP A 291 23.34 -6.96 -10.49
N PHE A 292 24.04 -7.31 -9.40
CA PHE A 292 25.49 -7.30 -9.37
C PHE A 292 26.06 -8.33 -8.37
N VAL A 293 27.14 -9.01 -8.76
CA VAL A 293 27.85 -9.99 -7.91
C VAL A 293 29.30 -9.54 -7.75
N TYR A 294 29.70 -9.28 -6.51
CA TYR A 294 31.12 -9.09 -6.19
C TYR A 294 31.74 -10.42 -5.78
N THR A 295 32.83 -10.78 -6.42
CA THR A 295 33.70 -11.87 -5.94
C THR A 295 34.73 -11.34 -4.95
N ALA A 296 35.38 -12.22 -4.19
CA ALA A 296 36.45 -11.81 -3.26
C ALA A 296 37.60 -11.09 -3.97
N ASP A 297 37.83 -11.42 -5.23
CA ASP A 297 38.94 -10.87 -6.04
C ASP A 297 38.53 -9.52 -6.67
N ASP A 298 37.25 -9.29 -6.93
CA ASP A 298 36.71 -8.06 -7.55
C ASP A 298 36.20 -7.04 -6.53
N PHE A 299 36.23 -7.40 -5.23
CA PHE A 299 35.68 -6.54 -4.18
C PHE A 299 36.50 -5.26 -4.04
N ASN A 300 35.86 -4.11 -4.36
CA ASN A 300 36.43 -2.80 -4.19
C ASN A 300 35.52 -1.95 -3.28
N GLY A 301 36.06 -1.55 -2.12
CA GLY A 301 35.31 -0.71 -1.16
C GLY A 301 34.84 0.63 -1.75
N LYS A 302 35.52 1.13 -2.79
CA LYS A 302 35.12 2.34 -3.49
C LYS A 302 33.77 2.16 -4.19
N ASP A 303 33.53 1.03 -4.83
CA ASP A 303 32.29 0.78 -5.56
C ASP A 303 31.07 0.77 -4.60
N ILE A 304 31.26 0.26 -3.37
CA ILE A 304 30.23 0.33 -2.33
C ILE A 304 29.94 1.78 -1.91
N LEU A 305 30.99 2.58 -1.76
CA LEU A 305 30.83 4.00 -1.41
C LEU A 305 30.16 4.79 -2.54
N ASP A 306 30.51 4.48 -3.78
CA ASP A 306 29.90 5.12 -4.96
C ASP A 306 28.39 4.74 -5.05
N VAL A 307 28.02 3.48 -4.81
CA VAL A 307 26.61 3.05 -4.73
C VAL A 307 25.92 3.72 -3.53
N ALA A 308 26.55 3.78 -2.36
CA ALA A 308 25.98 4.43 -1.19
C ALA A 308 25.78 5.94 -1.39
N ALA A 309 26.64 6.61 -2.16
CA ALA A 309 26.50 8.02 -2.51
C ALA A 309 25.25 8.31 -3.38
N MET A 310 24.72 7.30 -4.07
CA MET A 310 23.49 7.39 -4.86
C MET A 310 22.21 7.16 -4.02
N LYS A 311 22.29 7.10 -2.69
CA LYS A 311 21.16 6.78 -1.80
C LYS A 311 19.91 7.63 -2.07
N SER A 312 20.06 8.90 -2.43
CA SER A 312 18.95 9.79 -2.79
C SER A 312 18.21 9.38 -4.06
N LEU A 313 18.79 8.49 -4.87
CA LEU A 313 18.21 7.99 -6.11
C LEU A 313 17.58 6.60 -5.93
N TRP A 314 17.77 5.96 -4.75
CA TRP A 314 17.17 4.66 -4.48
C TRP A 314 15.66 4.77 -4.33
N GLY A 315 14.92 3.74 -4.81
CA GLY A 315 13.47 3.70 -4.70
C GLY A 315 12.85 2.51 -5.40
#